data_481b7a39e99c6551235bdd6257ba40b3
#
_entry.id   481b7a39e99c6551235bdd6257ba40b3
#
_cell.length_a   1.000
_cell.length_b   1.000
_cell.length_c   1.000
_cell.angle_alpha   90.00
_cell.angle_beta   90.00
_cell.angle_gamma   90.00
#
_symmetry.space_group_name_H-M   'P 1'
#
loop_
_entity.id
_entity.type
_entity.pdbx_description
1 polymer ?
#
loop_
_entity_poly.entity_id
_entity_poly.type
_entity_poly.pdbx_seq_one_letter_code
_entity_poly.pdbx_strand_id
1 'polypeptide(L)'
;WHIECSVMAKKYLGDEIDIHAGGEDLIFPHHENEIAQSECCNDKIFAKYWMHNAFLNIDNRKMSKSLGNFRTVREISEQYDLQVLRFFMLNAHYRSPLNFSADLMEAAKNALERITDAAANLKDRKAAAQTETATDVEKELLAQAQEFVKKFEEAMDDDFNTADALAAIFELVKFANTNVSEASSTEFAGALLDTMVKLCD
;
A
#
# COMPACT_ATOMS: atom_id res chain seq x y z
N TRP A 1 4.98 24.25 -19.77
CA TRP A 1 4.36 23.29 -18.85
C TRP A 1 4.54 21.86 -19.38
N HIS A 2 3.65 21.34 -20.25
CA HIS A 2 3.77 19.95 -20.73
C HIS A 2 5.05 19.68 -21.53
N ILE A 3 5.53 20.65 -22.31
CA ILE A 3 6.79 20.48 -23.07
C ILE A 3 8.01 20.31 -22.16
N GLU A 4 7.99 20.91 -20.98
CA GLU A 4 9.07 20.72 -19.98
C GLU A 4 9.10 19.27 -19.50
N CYS A 5 7.93 18.70 -19.19
CA CYS A 5 7.82 17.30 -18.77
C CYS A 5 8.22 16.35 -19.90
N SER A 6 7.74 16.58 -21.13
CA SER A 6 8.11 15.77 -22.31
C SER A 6 9.63 15.78 -22.55
N VAL A 7 10.27 16.95 -22.47
CA VAL A 7 11.73 17.08 -22.66
C VAL A 7 12.51 16.45 -21.51
N MET A 8 12.07 16.64 -20.27
CA MET A 8 12.73 16.05 -19.10
C MET A 8 12.60 14.53 -19.09
N ALA A 9 11.41 13.98 -19.40
CA ALA A 9 11.21 12.55 -19.52
C ALA A 9 12.16 11.95 -20.56
N LYS A 10 12.20 12.52 -21.79
CA LYS A 10 13.12 12.09 -22.83
C LYS A 10 14.58 12.15 -22.39
N LYS A 11 14.99 13.26 -21.75
CA LYS A 11 16.38 13.48 -21.34
C LYS A 11 16.88 12.50 -20.29
N TYR A 12 16.05 12.16 -19.31
CA TYR A 12 16.46 11.40 -18.13
C TYR A 12 16.00 9.93 -18.14
N LEU A 13 14.91 9.62 -18.83
CA LEU A 13 14.29 8.29 -18.83
C LEU A 13 14.30 7.63 -20.22
N GLY A 14 14.49 8.39 -21.30
CA GLY A 14 14.51 7.89 -22.67
C GLY A 14 13.26 8.24 -23.46
N ASP A 15 13.17 7.71 -24.70
CA ASP A 15 12.07 7.99 -25.62
C ASP A 15 10.76 7.30 -25.23
N GLU A 16 10.84 6.19 -24.50
CA GLU A 16 9.74 5.37 -24.01
C GLU A 16 9.95 5.09 -22.52
N ILE A 17 8.92 5.25 -21.72
CA ILE A 17 8.95 5.00 -20.29
C ILE A 17 7.95 3.89 -19.91
N ASP A 18 8.21 3.17 -18.82
CA ASP A 18 7.32 2.09 -18.42
C ASP A 18 6.03 2.62 -17.78
N ILE A 19 6.14 3.53 -16.82
CA ILE A 19 5.00 4.06 -16.07
C ILE A 19 5.06 5.59 -16.06
N HIS A 20 3.94 6.24 -16.42
CA HIS A 20 3.71 7.66 -16.20
C HIS A 20 2.50 7.86 -15.31
N ALA A 21 2.65 8.64 -14.25
CA ALA A 21 1.61 8.80 -13.26
C ALA A 21 1.38 10.27 -12.89
N GLY A 22 0.16 10.58 -12.43
CA GLY A 22 -0.19 11.90 -11.94
C GLY A 22 -1.59 11.94 -11.35
N GLY A 23 -2.07 13.13 -11.01
CA GLY A 23 -3.45 13.33 -10.60
C GLY A 23 -4.42 13.20 -11.79
N GLU A 24 -5.66 12.80 -11.52
CA GLU A 24 -6.70 12.68 -12.55
C GLU A 24 -6.99 13.98 -13.29
N ASP A 25 -6.70 15.13 -12.69
CA ASP A 25 -6.82 16.45 -13.33
C ASP A 25 -5.74 16.72 -14.38
N LEU A 26 -4.69 15.93 -14.44
CA LEU A 26 -3.64 16.02 -15.45
C LEU A 26 -3.96 15.22 -16.72
N ILE A 27 -4.96 14.32 -16.71
CA ILE A 27 -5.33 13.54 -17.88
C ILE A 27 -5.50 14.48 -19.09
N PHE A 28 -6.31 15.52 -18.91
CA PHE A 28 -6.51 16.54 -19.93
C PHE A 28 -6.40 17.95 -19.31
N PRO A 29 -5.66 18.87 -19.95
CA PRO A 29 -4.94 18.71 -21.23
C PRO A 29 -3.45 18.26 -21.09
N HIS A 30 -2.93 18.06 -19.88
CA HIS A 30 -1.49 17.96 -19.65
C HIS A 30 -0.90 16.67 -20.24
N HIS A 31 -1.36 15.50 -19.80
CA HIS A 31 -0.84 14.21 -20.27
C HIS A 31 -1.16 13.95 -21.74
N GLU A 32 -2.32 14.36 -22.23
CA GLU A 32 -2.63 14.29 -23.67
C GLU A 32 -1.65 15.10 -24.52
N ASN A 33 -1.23 16.26 -24.04
CA ASN A 33 -0.21 17.06 -24.72
C ASN A 33 1.19 16.45 -24.62
N GLU A 34 1.53 15.82 -23.50
CA GLU A 34 2.81 15.09 -23.38
C GLU A 34 2.88 13.92 -24.36
N ILE A 35 1.77 13.14 -24.49
CA ILE A 35 1.65 12.08 -25.50
C ILE A 35 1.87 12.65 -26.90
N ALA A 36 1.10 13.66 -27.28
CA ALA A 36 1.19 14.26 -28.59
C ALA A 36 2.62 14.76 -28.91
N GLN A 37 3.26 15.44 -27.98
CA GLN A 37 4.62 15.98 -28.15
C GLN A 37 5.67 14.87 -28.23
N SER A 38 5.61 13.90 -27.35
CA SER A 38 6.62 12.84 -27.26
C SER A 38 6.49 11.84 -28.41
N GLU A 39 5.30 11.39 -28.73
CA GLU A 39 5.06 10.41 -29.79
C GLU A 39 5.31 10.99 -31.17
N CYS A 40 4.86 12.21 -31.43
CA CYS A 40 5.18 12.90 -32.72
C CYS A 40 6.66 13.19 -32.88
N CYS A 41 7.40 13.42 -31.80
CA CYS A 41 8.84 13.70 -31.85
C CYS A 41 9.69 12.45 -32.00
N ASN A 42 9.30 11.35 -31.35
CA ASN A 42 10.13 10.17 -31.19
C ASN A 42 9.68 8.97 -32.06
N ASP A 43 8.50 9.03 -32.65
CA ASP A 43 7.86 7.93 -33.39
C ASP A 43 7.78 6.62 -32.57
N LYS A 44 7.46 6.78 -31.28
CA LYS A 44 7.33 5.70 -30.29
C LYS A 44 6.23 6.01 -29.32
N ILE A 45 5.67 4.97 -28.68
CA ILE A 45 4.76 5.12 -27.54
C ILE A 45 5.52 5.83 -26.40
N PHE A 46 4.91 6.86 -25.82
CA PHE A 46 5.55 7.63 -24.75
C PHE A 46 5.59 6.86 -23.44
N ALA A 47 4.47 6.27 -23.00
CA ALA A 47 4.42 5.48 -21.79
C ALA A 47 3.56 4.22 -22.00
N LYS A 48 4.05 3.08 -21.48
CA LYS A 48 3.34 1.79 -21.58
C LYS A 48 2.12 1.74 -20.67
N TYR A 49 2.25 2.29 -19.46
CA TYR A 49 1.20 2.30 -18.45
C TYR A 49 0.98 3.70 -17.91
N TRP A 50 -0.29 4.04 -17.70
CA TRP A 50 -0.73 5.32 -17.15
C TRP A 50 -1.45 5.10 -15.85
N MET A 51 -1.05 5.82 -14.80
CA MET A 51 -1.70 5.76 -13.50
C MET A 51 -2.18 7.14 -13.08
N HIS A 52 -3.48 7.26 -12.78
CA HIS A 52 -4.06 8.52 -12.33
C HIS A 52 -4.70 8.35 -10.96
N ASN A 53 -4.15 9.05 -9.97
CA ASN A 53 -4.71 9.04 -8.62
C ASN A 53 -5.80 10.10 -8.47
N ALA A 54 -6.82 9.76 -7.70
CA ALA A 54 -7.86 10.70 -7.31
C ALA A 54 -7.36 11.72 -6.28
N PHE A 55 -8.21 12.67 -5.92
CA PHE A 55 -7.84 13.77 -5.02
C PHE A 55 -7.82 13.38 -3.56
N LEU A 56 -6.92 14.03 -2.82
CA LEU A 56 -6.97 14.09 -1.37
C LEU A 56 -7.89 15.24 -0.93
N ASN A 57 -8.91 14.91 -0.17
CA ASN A 57 -9.80 15.87 0.48
C ASN A 57 -9.38 16.07 1.93
N ILE A 58 -9.62 17.26 2.46
CA ILE A 58 -9.47 17.59 3.88
C ILE A 58 -10.87 17.96 4.40
N ASP A 59 -11.37 17.21 5.38
CA ASP A 59 -12.70 17.40 5.95
C ASP A 59 -13.79 17.53 4.86
N ASN A 60 -13.78 16.58 3.93
CA ASN A 60 -14.70 16.49 2.78
C ASN A 60 -14.63 17.67 1.79
N ARG A 61 -13.54 18.43 1.78
CA ARG A 61 -13.28 19.51 0.83
C ARG A 61 -11.96 19.25 0.10
N LYS A 62 -11.95 19.51 -1.21
CA LYS A 62 -10.70 19.39 -2.00
C LYS A 62 -9.58 20.20 -1.32
N MET A 63 -8.45 19.56 -1.10
CA MET A 63 -7.26 20.24 -0.57
C MET A 63 -6.73 21.23 -1.61
N SER A 64 -6.60 22.49 -1.22
CA SER A 64 -5.97 23.51 -2.06
C SER A 64 -5.35 24.63 -1.24
N LYS A 65 -4.30 25.25 -1.79
CA LYS A 65 -3.66 26.42 -1.17
C LYS A 65 -4.62 27.61 -1.07
N SER A 66 -5.49 27.81 -2.05
CA SER A 66 -6.46 28.90 -2.09
C SER A 66 -7.55 28.78 -1.03
N LEU A 67 -7.87 27.58 -0.59
CA LEU A 67 -8.84 27.33 0.49
C LEU A 67 -8.21 27.37 1.90
N GLY A 68 -6.89 27.51 1.98
CA GLY A 68 -6.19 27.54 3.27
C GLY A 68 -6.22 26.22 4.06
N ASN A 69 -6.66 25.12 3.42
CA ASN A 69 -6.72 23.79 4.02
C ASN A 69 -5.57 22.88 3.59
N PHE A 70 -4.55 23.45 2.95
CA PHE A 70 -3.37 22.71 2.51
C PHE A 70 -2.54 22.26 3.72
N ARG A 71 -2.18 20.99 3.76
CA ARG A 71 -1.30 20.37 4.76
C ARG A 71 -0.09 19.76 4.09
N THR A 72 1.08 20.02 4.63
CA THR A 72 2.30 19.34 4.19
C THR A 72 2.52 18.06 4.98
N VAL A 73 3.24 17.09 4.40
CA VAL A 73 3.66 15.88 5.12
C VAL A 73 4.47 16.23 6.38
N ARG A 74 5.28 17.31 6.33
CA ARG A 74 6.06 17.78 7.47
C ARG A 74 5.16 18.22 8.63
N GLU A 75 4.12 18.99 8.37
CA GLU A 75 3.16 19.41 9.41
C GLU A 75 2.40 18.23 10.00
N ILE A 76 2.06 17.24 9.16
CA ILE A 76 1.39 16.01 9.63
C ILE A 76 2.34 15.18 10.48
N SER A 77 3.65 15.11 10.14
CA SER A 77 4.64 14.35 10.90
C SER A 77 4.91 14.90 12.32
N GLU A 78 4.51 16.13 12.61
CA GLU A 78 4.56 16.69 13.97
C GLU A 78 3.48 16.10 14.89
N GLN A 79 2.42 15.51 14.32
CA GLN A 79 1.26 14.99 15.04
C GLN A 79 1.13 13.47 14.94
N TYR A 80 1.54 12.88 13.83
CA TYR A 80 1.38 11.45 13.53
C TYR A 80 2.70 10.84 13.04
N ASP A 81 2.94 9.58 13.39
CA ASP A 81 3.99 8.80 12.78
C ASP A 81 3.74 8.67 11.27
N LEU A 82 4.81 8.81 10.47
CA LEU A 82 4.73 8.71 9.01
C LEU A 82 4.31 7.32 8.53
N GLN A 83 4.53 6.27 9.32
CA GLN A 83 4.00 4.93 9.01
C GLN A 83 2.47 4.91 9.08
N VAL A 84 1.87 5.64 10.04
CA VAL A 84 0.42 5.78 10.12
C VAL A 84 -0.11 6.53 8.90
N LEU A 85 0.56 7.59 8.47
CA LEU A 85 0.19 8.33 7.26
C LEU A 85 0.30 7.44 6.01
N ARG A 86 1.39 6.68 5.86
CA ARG A 86 1.56 5.72 4.76
C ARG A 86 0.43 4.71 4.76
N PHE A 87 0.15 4.10 5.89
CA PHE A 87 -0.93 3.13 6.06
C PHE A 87 -2.29 3.74 5.72
N PHE A 88 -2.57 4.95 6.21
CA PHE A 88 -3.79 5.70 5.88
C PHE A 88 -3.96 5.87 4.37
N MET A 89 -2.90 6.25 3.64
CA MET A 89 -2.95 6.42 2.19
C MET A 89 -3.24 5.11 1.44
N LEU A 90 -2.78 3.97 1.97
CA LEU A 90 -2.98 2.65 1.37
C LEU A 90 -4.37 2.04 1.66
N ASN A 91 -5.14 2.61 2.60
CA ASN A 91 -6.48 2.11 2.96
C ASN A 91 -7.54 2.34 1.86
N ALA A 92 -7.25 3.14 0.87
CA ALA A 92 -8.14 3.37 -0.27
C ALA A 92 -7.41 3.04 -1.57
N HIS A 93 -8.16 2.56 -2.56
CA HIS A 93 -7.63 2.41 -3.91
C HIS A 93 -7.20 3.78 -4.45
N TYR A 94 -6.05 3.88 -5.11
CA TYR A 94 -5.47 5.15 -5.57
C TYR A 94 -6.38 5.96 -6.51
N ARG A 95 -7.31 5.30 -7.22
CA ARG A 95 -8.33 5.95 -8.08
C ARG A 95 -9.52 6.51 -7.30
N SER A 96 -9.63 6.24 -6.00
CA SER A 96 -10.72 6.71 -5.17
C SER A 96 -10.33 7.94 -4.38
N PRO A 97 -11.19 8.97 -4.29
CA PRO A 97 -10.91 10.12 -3.45
C PRO A 97 -10.70 9.71 -1.99
N LEU A 98 -9.63 10.18 -1.38
CA LEU A 98 -9.31 9.92 0.01
C LEU A 98 -9.62 11.16 0.85
N ASN A 99 -10.36 11.00 1.95
CA ASN A 99 -10.66 12.09 2.86
C ASN A 99 -9.74 12.03 4.09
N PHE A 100 -8.94 13.06 4.28
CA PHE A 100 -8.11 13.21 5.46
C PHE A 100 -8.90 13.89 6.59
N SER A 101 -8.98 13.24 7.73
CA SER A 101 -9.50 13.81 8.97
C SER A 101 -8.78 13.20 10.18
N ALA A 102 -8.82 13.87 11.32
CA ALA A 102 -8.21 13.38 12.55
C ALA A 102 -8.76 12.00 12.96
N ASP A 103 -10.08 11.80 12.86
CA ASP A 103 -10.73 10.53 13.22
C ASP A 103 -10.27 9.38 12.32
N LEU A 104 -10.11 9.63 11.02
CA LEU A 104 -9.63 8.62 10.07
C LEU A 104 -8.14 8.31 10.26
N MET A 105 -7.33 9.31 10.65
CA MET A 105 -5.93 9.08 11.03
C MET A 105 -5.81 8.25 12.30
N GLU A 106 -6.64 8.50 13.31
CA GLU A 106 -6.65 7.69 14.52
C GLU A 106 -7.15 6.26 14.26
N ALA A 107 -8.15 6.10 13.40
CA ALA A 107 -8.58 4.77 12.95
C ALA A 107 -7.46 4.02 12.21
N ALA A 108 -6.70 4.70 11.34
CA ALA A 108 -5.57 4.12 10.64
C ALA A 108 -4.44 3.72 11.62
N LYS A 109 -4.16 4.53 12.63
CA LYS A 109 -3.21 4.22 13.69
C LYS A 109 -3.59 2.95 14.44
N ASN A 110 -4.83 2.87 14.93
CA ASN A 110 -5.34 1.69 15.63
C ASN A 110 -5.31 0.43 14.74
N ALA A 111 -5.57 0.58 13.45
CA ALA A 111 -5.51 -0.52 12.50
C ALA A 111 -4.06 -1.00 12.26
N LEU A 112 -3.10 -0.08 12.12
CA LEU A 112 -1.68 -0.42 12.00
C LEU A 112 -1.15 -1.09 13.28
N GLU A 113 -1.54 -0.58 14.47
CA GLU A 113 -1.18 -1.18 15.76
C GLU A 113 -1.64 -2.64 15.86
N ARG A 114 -2.81 -3.00 15.36
CA ARG A 114 -3.28 -4.40 15.32
C ARG A 114 -2.35 -5.31 14.52
N ILE A 115 -1.77 -4.83 13.43
CA ILE A 115 -0.82 -5.62 12.62
C ILE A 115 0.51 -5.74 13.36
N THR A 116 1.03 -4.63 13.90
CA THR A 116 2.31 -4.62 14.62
C THR A 116 2.26 -5.45 15.90
N ASP A 117 1.15 -5.39 16.65
CA ASP A 117 0.92 -6.21 17.85
C ASP A 117 0.84 -7.70 17.52
N ALA A 118 0.17 -8.06 16.41
CA ALA A 118 0.14 -9.45 15.97
C ALA A 118 1.53 -9.96 15.59
N ALA A 119 2.34 -9.15 14.88
CA ALA A 119 3.71 -9.50 14.55
C ALA A 119 4.59 -9.62 15.82
N ALA A 120 4.45 -8.72 16.78
CA ALA A 120 5.14 -8.78 18.07
C ALA A 120 4.75 -10.05 18.85
N ASN A 121 3.46 -10.37 18.93
CA ASN A 121 2.98 -11.59 19.57
C ASN A 121 3.54 -12.86 18.91
N LEU A 122 3.56 -12.92 17.58
CA LEU A 122 4.16 -14.05 16.84
C LEU A 122 5.65 -14.19 17.14
N LYS A 123 6.38 -13.07 17.23
CA LYS A 123 7.80 -13.05 17.59
C LYS A 123 8.04 -13.59 19.01
N ASP A 124 7.20 -13.19 19.96
CA ASP A 124 7.29 -13.64 21.36
C ASP A 124 6.94 -15.13 21.47
N ARG A 125 5.91 -15.60 20.75
CA ARG A 125 5.53 -17.02 20.69
C ARG A 125 6.63 -17.87 20.06
N LYS A 126 7.23 -17.41 18.95
CA LYS A 126 8.38 -18.06 18.34
C LYS A 126 9.55 -18.22 19.33
N ALA A 127 9.84 -17.19 20.11
CA ALA A 127 10.93 -17.20 21.07
C ALA A 127 10.66 -18.08 22.29
N ALA A 128 9.40 -18.21 22.71
CA ALA A 128 8.98 -18.99 23.88
C ALA A 128 8.64 -20.45 23.58
N ALA A 129 8.58 -20.84 22.30
CA ALA A 129 8.18 -22.17 21.87
C ALA A 129 9.10 -23.27 22.42
N GLN A 130 8.48 -24.37 22.88
CA GLN A 130 9.19 -25.54 23.46
C GLN A 130 9.50 -26.61 22.41
N THR A 131 8.84 -26.56 21.25
CA THR A 131 8.99 -27.49 20.11
C THR A 131 9.48 -26.72 18.89
N GLU A 132 10.46 -27.28 18.18
CA GLU A 132 11.04 -26.63 16.99
C GLU A 132 10.19 -26.87 15.73
N THR A 133 9.79 -28.13 15.50
CA THR A 133 9.17 -28.58 14.24
C THR A 133 7.65 -28.49 14.31
N ALA A 134 7.04 -28.02 13.23
CA ALA A 134 5.60 -27.95 13.08
C ALA A 134 4.95 -29.34 13.08
N THR A 135 3.86 -29.44 13.85
CA THR A 135 2.98 -30.63 13.85
C THR A 135 2.24 -30.74 12.51
N ASP A 136 1.64 -31.89 12.24
CA ASP A 136 0.88 -32.07 10.98
C ASP A 136 -0.33 -31.13 10.92
N VAL A 137 -0.97 -30.85 12.05
CA VAL A 137 -2.05 -29.84 12.13
C VAL A 137 -1.52 -28.43 11.79
N GLU A 138 -0.37 -28.05 12.32
CA GLU A 138 0.23 -26.75 12.04
C GLU A 138 0.66 -26.64 10.58
N LYS A 139 1.11 -27.71 9.94
CA LYS A 139 1.41 -27.75 8.49
C LYS A 139 0.15 -27.52 7.65
N GLU A 140 -0.98 -28.12 8.04
CA GLU A 140 -2.26 -27.87 7.40
C GLU A 140 -2.70 -26.40 7.56
N LEU A 141 -2.49 -25.81 8.74
CA LEU A 141 -2.76 -24.40 8.99
C LEU A 141 -1.84 -23.48 8.16
N LEU A 142 -0.55 -23.83 8.01
CA LEU A 142 0.35 -23.08 7.12
C LEU A 142 -0.09 -23.14 5.66
N ALA A 143 -0.60 -24.30 5.21
CA ALA A 143 -1.16 -24.41 3.87
C ALA A 143 -2.40 -23.52 3.70
N GLN A 144 -3.27 -23.42 4.72
CA GLN A 144 -4.40 -22.49 4.70
C GLN A 144 -3.94 -21.03 4.69
N ALA A 145 -2.85 -20.69 5.39
CA ALA A 145 -2.33 -19.34 5.42
C ALA A 145 -1.86 -18.85 4.04
N GLN A 146 -1.47 -19.75 3.11
CA GLN A 146 -1.14 -19.40 1.74
C GLN A 146 -2.32 -18.81 0.94
N GLU A 147 -3.56 -19.10 1.32
CA GLU A 147 -4.73 -18.48 0.68
C GLU A 147 -4.78 -16.96 0.92
N PHE A 148 -4.29 -16.47 2.06
CA PHE A 148 -4.21 -15.03 2.32
C PHE A 148 -3.12 -14.36 1.48
N VAL A 149 -2.00 -15.04 1.26
CA VAL A 149 -0.95 -14.57 0.34
C VAL A 149 -1.51 -14.46 -1.08
N LYS A 150 -2.21 -15.49 -1.53
CA LYS A 150 -2.85 -15.51 -2.85
C LYS A 150 -3.87 -14.37 -3.00
N LYS A 151 -4.74 -14.16 -2.01
CA LYS A 151 -5.70 -13.05 -2.00
C LYS A 151 -5.00 -11.68 -2.08
N PHE A 152 -3.89 -11.52 -1.35
CA PHE A 152 -3.08 -10.31 -1.40
C PHE A 152 -2.51 -10.08 -2.81
N GLU A 153 -1.89 -11.11 -3.39
CA GLU A 153 -1.32 -11.05 -4.74
C GLU A 153 -2.40 -10.76 -5.80
N GLU A 154 -3.55 -11.44 -5.73
CA GLU A 154 -4.69 -11.18 -6.63
C GLU A 154 -5.20 -9.73 -6.52
N ALA A 155 -5.28 -9.17 -5.31
CA ALA A 155 -5.67 -7.79 -5.11
C ALA A 155 -4.63 -6.80 -5.66
N MET A 156 -3.35 -7.08 -5.48
CA MET A 156 -2.28 -6.24 -6.02
C MET A 156 -2.18 -6.34 -7.55
N ASP A 157 -2.48 -7.49 -8.13
CA ASP A 157 -2.54 -7.71 -9.58
C ASP A 157 -3.78 -7.03 -10.21
N ASP A 158 -4.82 -6.77 -9.43
CA ASP A 158 -6.00 -6.01 -9.86
C ASP A 158 -5.79 -4.49 -9.65
N ASP A 159 -4.97 -3.91 -10.50
CA ASP A 159 -4.72 -2.45 -10.56
C ASP A 159 -4.24 -1.86 -9.22
N PHE A 160 -3.37 -2.59 -8.51
CA PHE A 160 -2.85 -2.18 -7.20
C PHE A 160 -3.94 -1.88 -6.17
N ASN A 161 -4.91 -2.77 -6.02
CA ASN A 161 -5.99 -2.64 -5.04
C ASN A 161 -5.48 -2.87 -3.61
N THR A 162 -4.79 -1.86 -3.09
CA THR A 162 -4.19 -1.90 -1.75
C THR A 162 -5.21 -2.06 -0.64
N ALA A 163 -6.46 -1.62 -0.84
CA ALA A 163 -7.52 -1.77 0.15
C ALA A 163 -7.87 -3.25 0.38
N ASP A 164 -8.05 -4.03 -0.69
CA ASP A 164 -8.32 -5.47 -0.59
C ASP A 164 -7.06 -6.25 -0.19
N ALA A 165 -5.87 -5.81 -0.61
CA ALA A 165 -4.61 -6.37 -0.14
C ALA A 165 -4.46 -6.23 1.39
N LEU A 166 -4.76 -5.07 1.96
CA LEU A 166 -4.80 -4.86 3.41
C LEU A 166 -5.87 -5.72 4.11
N ALA A 167 -7.03 -5.93 3.48
CA ALA A 167 -8.04 -6.85 4.01
C ALA A 167 -7.49 -8.27 4.15
N ALA A 168 -6.74 -8.77 3.16
CA ALA A 168 -6.08 -10.07 3.23
C ALA A 168 -5.05 -10.15 4.38
N ILE A 169 -4.29 -9.06 4.62
CA ILE A 169 -3.38 -8.98 5.79
C ILE A 169 -4.18 -9.08 7.10
N PHE A 170 -5.31 -8.38 7.24
CA PHE A 170 -6.14 -8.47 8.44
C PHE A 170 -6.77 -9.84 8.64
N GLU A 171 -7.12 -10.55 7.56
CA GLU A 171 -7.54 -11.95 7.64
C GLU A 171 -6.41 -12.84 8.16
N LEU A 172 -5.17 -12.64 7.69
CA LEU A 172 -3.99 -13.35 8.20
C LEU A 172 -3.72 -13.03 9.68
N VAL A 173 -3.83 -11.77 10.09
CA VAL A 173 -3.72 -11.36 11.52
C VAL A 173 -4.75 -12.09 12.38
N LYS A 174 -6.02 -12.11 11.95
CA LYS A 174 -7.08 -12.83 12.65
C LYS A 174 -6.79 -14.34 12.71
N PHE A 175 -6.35 -14.91 11.60
CA PHE A 175 -5.98 -16.33 11.51
C PHE A 175 -4.84 -16.68 12.49
N ALA A 176 -3.77 -15.88 12.50
CA ALA A 176 -2.64 -16.05 13.41
C ALA A 176 -3.09 -15.97 14.88
N ASN A 177 -3.83 -14.93 15.25
CA ASN A 177 -4.33 -14.76 16.61
C ASN A 177 -5.28 -15.88 17.08
N THR A 178 -5.94 -16.56 16.14
CA THR A 178 -6.85 -17.66 16.46
C THR A 178 -6.11 -19.00 16.65
N ASN A 179 -5.07 -19.24 15.86
CA ASN A 179 -4.45 -20.57 15.75
C ASN A 179 -3.10 -20.68 16.48
N VAL A 180 -2.45 -19.55 16.81
CA VAL A 180 -1.18 -19.55 17.54
C VAL A 180 -1.44 -19.51 19.05
N SER A 181 -0.81 -20.44 19.79
CA SER A 181 -0.93 -20.59 21.23
C SER A 181 0.44 -20.75 21.89
N GLU A 182 0.46 -20.96 23.20
CA GLU A 182 1.69 -21.28 23.97
C GLU A 182 2.30 -22.64 23.58
N ALA A 183 1.49 -23.53 23.02
CA ALA A 183 1.91 -24.85 22.59
C ALA A 183 2.42 -24.88 21.13
N SER A 184 2.33 -23.76 20.41
CA SER A 184 2.75 -23.68 19.01
C SER A 184 4.25 -23.83 18.84
N SER A 185 4.66 -24.47 17.72
CA SER A 185 6.07 -24.67 17.40
C SER A 185 6.76 -23.38 16.90
N THR A 186 8.08 -23.34 17.04
CA THR A 186 8.94 -22.27 16.50
C THR A 186 8.74 -22.11 14.99
N GLU A 187 8.67 -23.22 14.26
CA GLU A 187 8.48 -23.25 12.81
C GLU A 187 7.13 -22.65 12.42
N PHE A 188 6.04 -23.01 13.10
CA PHE A 188 4.70 -22.50 12.81
C PHE A 188 4.58 -20.99 13.07
N ALA A 189 4.94 -20.54 14.29
CA ALA A 189 4.91 -19.12 14.62
C ALA A 189 5.87 -18.30 13.75
N GLY A 190 7.04 -18.86 13.43
CA GLY A 190 8.03 -18.22 12.56
C GLY A 190 7.53 -18.05 11.13
N ALA A 191 6.96 -19.08 10.53
CA ALA A 191 6.44 -19.02 9.16
C ALA A 191 5.29 -18.01 9.00
N LEU A 192 4.40 -17.91 9.99
CA LEU A 192 3.33 -16.90 9.99
C LEU A 192 3.90 -15.47 10.13
N LEU A 193 4.89 -15.28 11.01
CA LEU A 193 5.57 -14.00 11.16
C LEU A 193 6.27 -13.59 9.86
N ASP A 194 7.03 -14.48 9.26
CA ASP A 194 7.78 -14.21 8.02
C ASP A 194 6.81 -13.89 6.86
N THR A 195 5.67 -14.60 6.79
CA THR A 195 4.60 -14.29 5.83
C THR A 195 4.02 -12.89 6.06
N MET A 196 3.69 -12.55 7.31
CA MET A 196 3.12 -11.24 7.65
C MET A 196 4.09 -10.11 7.32
N VAL A 197 5.37 -10.26 7.68
CA VAL A 197 6.42 -9.27 7.37
C VAL A 197 6.55 -9.11 5.84
N LYS A 198 6.63 -10.22 5.09
CA LYS A 198 6.74 -10.18 3.63
C LYS A 198 5.59 -9.42 2.96
N LEU A 199 4.36 -9.54 3.47
CA LEU A 199 3.20 -8.84 2.89
C LEU A 199 3.14 -7.36 3.29
N CYS A 200 3.85 -6.94 4.36
CA CYS A 200 3.86 -5.57 4.86
C CYS A 200 5.06 -4.74 4.37
N ASP A 201 6.09 -5.36 3.80
CA ASP A 201 7.28 -4.69 3.23
C ASP A 201 7.00 -4.10 1.84
#